data_40828db10285b045895d37405aee15d7
#
_entry.id   40828db10285b045895d37405aee15d7
#
_cell.length_a   1.000
_cell.length_b   1.000
_cell.length_c   1.000
_cell.angle_alpha   90.00
_cell.angle_beta   90.00
_cell.angle_gamma   90.00
#
_symmetry.space_group_name_H-M   'P 1'
#
loop_
_entity.id
_entity.type
_entity.pdbx_description
1 polymer ?
#
loop_
_entity_poly.entity_id
_entity_poly.type
_entity_poly.pdbx_seq_one_letter_code
_entity_poly.pdbx_strand_id
1 'polypeptide(L)'
;MLNTNAIYHSKMSKVLIIGAGGVGTVVAHKVAASPVFSEIMLASRTKSKADDIAAAVGGDRIKTARVDADSVEELTALMRAFRPDIVINVALPYQDLTIMDACLECGVNYLDTANYEPKDEAHFEYSWQWAYRDRFREAGLTAILGCGFDPGVTSIYTAYAAKHHFDEIQYLDIVDCNAGNHGKAFATNFNPEINIREVTQRGKYWENGKWVETEPHEIHKGLHYPEIGERESYVIYHEELESLVKNYPTIKRARFWMTFGQE
;
A
#
# COMPACT_ATOMS: atom_id res chain seq x y z
N MET A 1 -9.50 -7.56 -29.44
CA MET A 1 -8.30 -8.24 -28.94
C MET A 1 -7.18 -7.21 -28.92
N LEU A 2 -6.80 -6.69 -27.76
CA LEU A 2 -5.62 -5.83 -27.64
C LEU A 2 -4.39 -6.71 -27.86
N ASN A 3 -3.54 -6.28 -28.77
CA ASN A 3 -2.34 -7.00 -29.17
C ASN A 3 -1.34 -7.01 -27.99
N THR A 4 -1.38 -8.06 -27.16
CA THR A 4 -0.53 -8.24 -25.99
C THR A 4 0.96 -8.35 -26.32
N ASN A 5 1.33 -8.54 -27.59
CA ASN A 5 2.71 -8.64 -28.04
C ASN A 5 3.46 -7.30 -28.19
N ALA A 6 2.76 -6.16 -28.14
CA ALA A 6 3.40 -4.84 -28.30
C ALA A 6 4.00 -4.29 -26.97
N ILE A 7 3.69 -4.89 -25.83
CA ILE A 7 4.11 -4.37 -24.50
C ILE A 7 5.48 -4.95 -24.08
N TYR A 8 5.96 -6.03 -24.69
CA TYR A 8 7.13 -6.78 -24.23
C TYR A 8 8.46 -6.45 -24.92
N HIS A 9 8.55 -5.41 -25.74
CA HIS A 9 9.84 -4.96 -26.30
C HIS A 9 10.45 -3.73 -25.59
N SER A 10 9.98 -3.38 -24.37
CA SER A 10 10.66 -2.41 -23.55
C SER A 10 11.87 -3.08 -22.86
N LYS A 11 12.98 -2.35 -22.80
CA LYS A 11 14.18 -2.66 -22.01
C LYS A 11 13.76 -3.23 -20.65
N MET A 12 14.24 -4.44 -20.31
CA MET A 12 13.94 -5.05 -19.02
C MET A 12 14.35 -4.12 -17.89
N SER A 13 13.43 -3.85 -16.97
CA SER A 13 13.59 -2.83 -15.92
C SER A 13 14.35 -3.37 -14.71
N LYS A 14 15.00 -2.48 -13.97
CA LYS A 14 15.58 -2.74 -12.65
C LYS A 14 14.65 -2.25 -11.56
N VAL A 15 14.47 -3.03 -10.51
CA VAL A 15 13.62 -2.67 -9.37
C VAL A 15 14.40 -2.67 -8.07
N LEU A 16 14.20 -1.63 -7.27
CA LEU A 16 14.67 -1.55 -5.90
C LEU A 16 13.46 -1.75 -4.97
N ILE A 17 13.49 -2.79 -4.15
CA ILE A 17 12.50 -3.06 -3.12
C ILE A 17 13.07 -2.57 -1.79
N ILE A 18 12.37 -1.69 -1.09
CA ILE A 18 12.77 -1.16 0.21
C ILE A 18 11.81 -1.73 1.27
N GLY A 19 12.36 -2.54 2.16
CA GLY A 19 11.62 -3.24 3.21
C GLY A 19 11.74 -4.77 3.11
N ALA A 20 12.24 -5.41 4.16
CA ALA A 20 12.44 -6.86 4.26
C ALA A 20 11.58 -7.46 5.39
N GLY A 21 10.29 -7.07 5.41
CA GLY A 21 9.26 -7.62 6.29
C GLY A 21 8.43 -8.70 5.59
N GLY A 22 7.26 -9.03 6.13
CA GLY A 22 6.33 -10.00 5.55
C GLY A 22 5.92 -9.64 4.13
N VAL A 23 5.46 -8.39 3.92
CA VAL A 23 5.08 -7.88 2.59
C VAL A 23 6.28 -7.88 1.65
N GLY A 24 7.46 -7.40 2.11
CA GLY A 24 8.69 -7.40 1.32
C GLY A 24 9.11 -8.80 0.87
N THR A 25 8.89 -9.82 1.69
CA THR A 25 9.12 -11.22 1.32
C THR A 25 8.24 -11.64 0.15
N VAL A 26 6.93 -11.37 0.23
CA VAL A 26 5.99 -11.72 -0.85
C VAL A 26 6.32 -10.97 -2.13
N VAL A 27 6.58 -9.66 -2.03
CA VAL A 27 6.95 -8.81 -3.18
C VAL A 27 8.23 -9.32 -3.84
N ALA A 28 9.28 -9.67 -3.07
CA ALA A 28 10.52 -10.21 -3.61
C ALA A 28 10.29 -11.50 -4.42
N HIS A 29 9.50 -12.43 -3.90
CA HIS A 29 9.13 -13.67 -4.62
C HIS A 29 8.36 -13.38 -5.91
N LYS A 30 7.34 -12.49 -5.85
CA LYS A 30 6.51 -12.14 -7.03
C LYS A 30 7.31 -11.42 -8.10
N VAL A 31 8.13 -10.46 -7.70
CA VAL A 31 9.00 -9.70 -8.61
C VAL A 31 10.06 -10.62 -9.24
N ALA A 32 10.66 -11.53 -8.47
CA ALA A 32 11.62 -12.51 -9.00
C ALA A 32 10.98 -13.50 -9.99
N ALA A 33 9.72 -13.83 -9.83
CA ALA A 33 8.99 -14.67 -10.79
C ALA A 33 8.58 -13.89 -12.06
N SER A 34 8.60 -12.57 -12.04
CA SER A 34 8.21 -11.73 -13.17
C SER A 34 9.34 -11.62 -14.22
N PRO A 35 9.03 -11.75 -15.53
CA PRO A 35 10.00 -11.52 -16.59
C PRO A 35 10.27 -10.03 -16.87
N VAL A 36 9.51 -9.11 -16.25
CA VAL A 36 9.61 -7.66 -16.47
C VAL A 36 10.93 -7.10 -15.93
N PHE A 37 11.44 -7.67 -14.83
CA PHE A 37 12.63 -7.15 -14.15
C PHE A 37 13.87 -7.99 -14.44
N SER A 38 14.93 -7.35 -14.90
CA SER A 38 16.23 -8.00 -15.16
C SER A 38 17.09 -8.12 -13.93
N GLU A 39 17.05 -7.11 -13.06
CA GLU A 39 17.81 -7.06 -11.83
C GLU A 39 16.89 -6.54 -10.68
N ILE A 40 17.04 -7.16 -9.54
CA ILE A 40 16.28 -6.86 -8.33
C ILE A 40 17.27 -6.53 -7.22
N MET A 41 17.06 -5.41 -6.53
CA MET A 41 17.74 -5.08 -5.28
C MET A 41 16.72 -5.09 -4.16
N LEU A 42 16.95 -5.93 -3.15
CA LEU A 42 16.17 -5.91 -1.90
C LEU A 42 17.00 -5.22 -0.82
N ALA A 43 16.51 -4.10 -0.32
CA ALA A 43 17.21 -3.28 0.66
C ALA A 43 16.43 -3.14 1.97
N SER A 44 17.15 -3.14 3.07
CA SER A 44 16.57 -3.00 4.40
C SER A 44 17.61 -2.47 5.38
N ARG A 45 17.16 -1.83 6.46
CA ARG A 45 18.02 -1.42 7.57
C ARG A 45 18.74 -2.63 8.21
N THR A 46 18.07 -3.78 8.26
CA THR A 46 18.65 -5.05 8.70
C THR A 46 18.99 -5.91 7.49
N LYS A 47 20.22 -5.78 6.96
CA LYS A 47 20.64 -6.48 5.75
C LYS A 47 20.46 -7.99 5.81
N SER A 48 20.70 -8.63 6.96
CA SER A 48 20.54 -10.07 7.12
C SER A 48 19.14 -10.57 6.78
N LYS A 49 18.08 -9.81 7.09
CA LYS A 49 16.70 -10.16 6.69
C LYS A 49 16.53 -10.15 5.18
N ALA A 50 17.15 -9.19 4.49
CA ALA A 50 17.14 -9.16 3.03
C ALA A 50 17.93 -10.33 2.43
N ASP A 51 19.06 -10.69 3.05
CA ASP A 51 19.87 -11.84 2.63
C ASP A 51 19.11 -13.16 2.77
N ASP A 52 18.39 -13.36 3.87
CA ASP A 52 17.58 -14.55 4.11
C ASP A 52 16.46 -14.69 3.06
N ILE A 53 15.76 -13.57 2.76
CA ILE A 53 14.74 -13.55 1.72
C ILE A 53 15.34 -13.84 0.35
N ALA A 54 16.46 -13.21 0.00
CA ALA A 54 17.13 -13.44 -1.28
C ALA A 54 17.57 -14.89 -1.44
N ALA A 55 18.09 -15.51 -0.38
CA ALA A 55 18.44 -16.92 -0.35
C ALA A 55 17.23 -17.84 -0.56
N ALA A 56 16.08 -17.51 0.04
CA ALA A 56 14.83 -18.25 -0.12
C ALA A 56 14.22 -18.11 -1.53
N VAL A 57 14.32 -16.91 -2.13
CA VAL A 57 13.88 -16.65 -3.52
C VAL A 57 14.76 -17.43 -4.50
N GLY A 58 16.06 -17.45 -4.26
CA GLY A 58 17.04 -18.09 -5.12
C GLY A 58 17.31 -17.36 -6.44
N GLY A 59 18.30 -17.84 -7.19
CA GLY A 59 18.70 -17.29 -8.49
C GLY A 59 19.63 -16.07 -8.39
N ASP A 60 20.16 -15.65 -9.53
CA ASP A 60 21.24 -14.65 -9.61
C ASP A 60 20.75 -13.21 -9.81
N ARG A 61 19.43 -13.02 -10.00
CA ARG A 61 18.84 -11.71 -10.30
C ARG A 61 18.61 -10.83 -9.09
N ILE A 62 18.53 -11.41 -7.88
CA ILE A 62 18.26 -10.69 -6.64
C ILE A 62 19.56 -10.43 -5.89
N LYS A 63 19.80 -9.17 -5.60
CA LYS A 63 20.91 -8.67 -4.79
C LYS A 63 20.36 -8.00 -3.54
N THR A 64 21.17 -7.84 -2.52
CA THR A 64 20.77 -7.24 -1.26
C THR A 64 21.64 -6.03 -0.90
N ALA A 65 21.06 -5.08 -0.18
CA ALA A 65 21.78 -3.94 0.36
C ALA A 65 21.28 -3.58 1.76
N ARG A 66 22.16 -2.94 2.53
CA ARG A 66 21.72 -2.19 3.71
C ARG A 66 21.35 -0.77 3.29
N VAL A 67 20.23 -0.27 3.77
CA VAL A 67 19.84 1.14 3.63
C VAL A 67 18.99 1.57 4.83
N ASP A 68 19.21 2.76 5.32
CA ASP A 68 18.29 3.40 6.25
C ASP A 68 17.29 4.25 5.43
N ALA A 69 16.03 3.83 5.44
CA ALA A 69 14.97 4.52 4.70
C ALA A 69 14.53 5.86 5.33
N ASP A 70 15.02 6.20 6.52
CA ASP A 70 14.91 7.52 7.12
C ASP A 70 15.98 8.51 6.60
N SER A 71 16.96 8.04 5.77
CA SER A 71 18.06 8.86 5.23
C SER A 71 17.95 9.02 3.72
N VAL A 72 17.62 10.23 3.27
CA VAL A 72 17.64 10.58 1.82
C VAL A 72 19.03 10.36 1.23
N GLU A 73 20.10 10.65 1.98
CA GLU A 73 21.48 10.49 1.53
C GLU A 73 21.82 9.01 1.25
N GLU A 74 21.51 8.09 2.19
CA GLU A 74 21.75 6.66 1.98
C GLU A 74 20.91 6.11 0.81
N LEU A 75 19.64 6.52 0.71
CA LEU A 75 18.73 6.14 -0.37
C LEU A 75 19.25 6.61 -1.73
N THR A 76 19.63 7.87 -1.87
CA THR A 76 20.15 8.42 -3.13
C THR A 76 21.47 7.79 -3.52
N ALA A 77 22.37 7.51 -2.56
CA ALA A 77 23.63 6.80 -2.82
C ALA A 77 23.35 5.39 -3.38
N LEU A 78 22.42 4.64 -2.78
CA LEU A 78 22.02 3.32 -3.26
C LEU A 78 21.37 3.39 -4.65
N MET A 79 20.43 4.33 -4.87
CA MET A 79 19.76 4.50 -6.15
C MET A 79 20.71 4.89 -7.27
N ARG A 80 21.67 5.78 -7.01
CA ARG A 80 22.71 6.16 -7.99
C ARG A 80 23.64 5.00 -8.34
N ALA A 81 23.98 4.15 -7.36
CA ALA A 81 24.83 2.97 -7.58
C ALA A 81 24.09 1.86 -8.36
N PHE A 82 22.86 1.56 -7.99
CA PHE A 82 22.07 0.48 -8.60
C PHE A 82 21.33 0.92 -9.87
N ARG A 83 20.90 2.18 -9.95
CA ARG A 83 20.14 2.78 -11.05
C ARG A 83 18.84 2.02 -11.35
N PRO A 84 17.91 1.94 -10.38
CA PRO A 84 16.61 1.33 -10.61
C PRO A 84 15.73 2.20 -11.52
N ASP A 85 14.82 1.57 -12.26
CA ASP A 85 13.76 2.28 -13.00
C ASP A 85 12.55 2.60 -12.11
N ILE A 86 12.37 1.79 -11.05
CA ILE A 86 11.29 1.94 -10.08
C ILE A 86 11.74 1.50 -8.67
N VAL A 87 11.24 2.21 -7.67
CA VAL A 87 11.27 1.79 -6.27
C VAL A 87 9.92 1.22 -5.90
N ILE A 88 9.91 0.04 -5.26
CA ILE A 88 8.74 -0.52 -4.55
C ILE A 88 9.01 -0.36 -3.06
N ASN A 89 8.28 0.55 -2.44
CA ASN A 89 8.37 0.81 -1.01
C ASN A 89 7.38 -0.09 -0.25
N VAL A 90 7.91 -0.99 0.54
CA VAL A 90 7.19 -1.85 1.49
C VAL A 90 7.82 -1.78 2.88
N ALA A 91 8.44 -0.64 3.17
CA ALA A 91 8.88 -0.25 4.50
C ALA A 91 7.68 0.21 5.35
N LEU A 92 7.94 0.83 6.49
CA LEU A 92 6.86 1.43 7.27
C LEU A 92 6.40 2.76 6.64
N PRO A 93 5.15 3.17 6.85
CA PRO A 93 4.60 4.40 6.24
C PRO A 93 5.37 5.68 6.61
N TYR A 94 6.06 5.67 7.72
CA TYR A 94 6.90 6.79 8.19
C TYR A 94 8.03 7.18 7.21
N GLN A 95 8.46 6.27 6.34
CA GLN A 95 9.55 6.47 5.40
C GLN A 95 9.10 6.93 4.00
N ASP A 96 7.81 6.99 3.74
CA ASP A 96 7.29 7.25 2.39
C ASP A 96 7.82 8.55 1.79
N LEU A 97 7.73 9.66 2.53
CA LEU A 97 8.16 10.96 2.02
C LEU A 97 9.68 11.02 1.80
N THR A 98 10.46 10.41 2.69
CA THR A 98 11.92 10.33 2.56
C THR A 98 12.32 9.54 1.30
N ILE A 99 11.63 8.44 1.02
CA ILE A 99 11.86 7.63 -0.18
C ILE A 99 11.39 8.38 -1.44
N MET A 100 10.25 9.10 -1.38
CA MET A 100 9.76 9.91 -2.49
C MET A 100 10.73 11.06 -2.84
N ASP A 101 11.34 11.72 -1.83
CA ASP A 101 12.37 12.73 -2.04
C ASP A 101 13.60 12.15 -2.75
N ALA A 102 14.08 10.98 -2.30
CA ALA A 102 15.20 10.29 -2.93
C ALA A 102 14.87 9.84 -4.38
N CYS A 103 13.64 9.38 -4.64
CA CYS A 103 13.18 9.06 -5.99
C CYS A 103 13.19 10.26 -6.92
N LEU A 104 12.71 11.43 -6.47
CA LEU A 104 12.74 12.66 -7.23
C LEU A 104 14.17 13.12 -7.53
N GLU A 105 15.07 13.05 -6.53
CA GLU A 105 16.46 13.44 -6.69
C GLU A 105 17.22 12.54 -7.69
N CYS A 106 16.84 11.27 -7.76
CA CYS A 106 17.49 10.29 -8.64
C CYS A 106 16.77 10.05 -9.97
N GLY A 107 15.60 10.66 -10.20
CA GLY A 107 14.82 10.45 -11.42
C GLY A 107 14.23 9.05 -11.51
N VAL A 108 13.72 8.50 -10.41
CA VAL A 108 13.21 7.12 -10.29
C VAL A 108 11.71 7.13 -10.01
N ASN A 109 10.95 6.22 -10.65
CA ASN A 109 9.53 6.05 -10.37
C ASN A 109 9.32 5.42 -8.98
N TYR A 110 8.17 5.70 -8.37
CA TYR A 110 7.82 5.28 -7.02
C TYR A 110 6.52 4.46 -7.00
N LEU A 111 6.46 3.47 -6.12
CA LEU A 111 5.26 2.72 -5.78
C LEU A 111 5.31 2.35 -4.30
N ASP A 112 4.18 2.50 -3.60
CA ASP A 112 3.98 2.02 -2.23
C ASP A 112 2.72 1.18 -2.06
N THR A 113 2.49 0.70 -0.84
CA THR A 113 1.35 -0.15 -0.49
C THR A 113 0.42 0.47 0.56
N ALA A 114 0.73 1.66 1.04
CA ALA A 114 -0.03 2.39 2.06
C ALA A 114 0.20 3.89 1.89
N ASN A 115 -0.35 4.71 2.77
CA ASN A 115 -0.08 6.15 2.80
C ASN A 115 0.91 6.52 3.91
N TYR A 116 1.51 7.70 3.78
CA TYR A 116 2.37 8.27 4.82
C TYR A 116 1.61 8.49 6.12
N GLU A 117 2.30 8.24 7.23
CA GLU A 117 1.83 8.50 8.58
C GLU A 117 2.94 9.16 9.42
N PRO A 118 2.66 10.24 10.18
CA PRO A 118 3.59 10.78 11.15
C PRO A 118 3.90 9.78 12.28
N LYS A 119 5.15 9.75 12.78
CA LYS A 119 5.55 8.84 13.87
C LYS A 119 4.88 9.15 15.20
N ASP A 120 4.59 10.40 15.46
CA ASP A 120 4.11 10.94 16.74
C ASP A 120 2.59 11.03 16.85
N GLU A 121 1.87 10.84 15.75
CA GLU A 121 0.41 10.91 15.71
C GLU A 121 -0.16 9.79 14.84
N ALA A 122 -1.22 9.15 15.29
CA ALA A 122 -1.99 8.21 14.48
C ALA A 122 -2.93 9.01 13.56
N HIS A 123 -2.45 9.36 12.39
CA HIS A 123 -3.16 10.19 11.44
C HIS A 123 -2.82 9.77 10.00
N PHE A 124 -3.73 9.04 9.38
CA PHE A 124 -3.58 8.51 8.03
C PHE A 124 -4.30 9.44 7.05
N GLU A 125 -3.61 9.91 6.01
CA GLU A 125 -4.21 10.64 4.89
C GLU A 125 -3.23 10.75 3.71
N TYR A 126 -3.74 10.90 2.50
CA TYR A 126 -2.90 11.05 1.32
C TYR A 126 -2.40 12.49 1.07
N SER A 127 -2.85 13.49 1.82
CA SER A 127 -2.52 14.89 1.56
C SER A 127 -1.02 15.15 1.46
N TRP A 128 -0.22 14.53 2.33
CA TRP A 128 1.24 14.66 2.32
C TRP A 128 1.87 14.12 1.04
N GLN A 129 1.45 12.95 0.58
CA GLN A 129 1.98 12.36 -0.66
C GLN A 129 1.40 13.04 -1.90
N TRP A 130 0.13 13.48 -1.89
CA TRP A 130 -0.43 14.26 -2.99
C TRP A 130 0.24 15.62 -3.18
N ALA A 131 0.86 16.20 -2.14
CA ALA A 131 1.67 17.40 -2.25
C ALA A 131 2.90 17.23 -3.17
N TYR A 132 3.34 15.98 -3.39
CA TYR A 132 4.43 15.66 -4.32
C TYR A 132 3.99 15.59 -5.79
N ARG A 133 2.71 15.65 -6.08
CA ARG A 133 2.13 15.45 -7.42
C ARG A 133 2.81 16.31 -8.50
N ASP A 134 2.94 17.60 -8.24
CA ASP A 134 3.49 18.53 -9.24
C ASP A 134 4.98 18.28 -9.43
N ARG A 135 5.73 18.00 -8.38
CA ARG A 135 7.16 17.66 -8.46
C ARG A 135 7.39 16.39 -9.30
N PHE A 136 6.61 15.32 -9.10
CA PHE A 136 6.69 14.09 -9.92
C PHE A 136 6.31 14.37 -11.38
N ARG A 137 5.24 15.13 -11.60
CA ARG A 137 4.80 15.50 -12.96
C ARG A 137 5.84 16.32 -13.71
N GLU A 138 6.45 17.32 -13.09
CA GLU A 138 7.49 18.17 -13.67
C GLU A 138 8.77 17.38 -13.98
N ALA A 139 9.10 16.39 -13.13
CA ALA A 139 10.20 15.46 -13.36
C ALA A 139 9.90 14.38 -14.42
N GLY A 140 8.68 14.30 -14.94
CA GLY A 140 8.25 13.24 -15.86
C GLY A 140 8.20 11.83 -15.22
N LEU A 141 8.03 11.78 -13.90
CA LEU A 141 8.01 10.55 -13.11
C LEU A 141 6.59 10.17 -12.70
N THR A 142 6.42 8.89 -12.41
CA THR A 142 5.18 8.32 -11.89
C THR A 142 5.34 7.89 -10.44
N ALA A 143 4.38 8.29 -9.59
CA ALA A 143 4.18 7.72 -8.27
C ALA A 143 2.83 7.00 -8.23
N ILE A 144 2.83 5.70 -7.87
CA ILE A 144 1.63 4.89 -7.65
C ILE A 144 1.51 4.70 -6.15
N LEU A 145 0.44 5.24 -5.57
CA LEU A 145 0.20 5.23 -4.13
C LEU A 145 -0.85 4.18 -3.76
N GLY A 146 -0.65 3.51 -2.63
CA GLY A 146 -1.62 2.57 -2.09
C GLY A 146 -1.85 1.35 -2.99
N CYS A 147 -0.78 0.73 -3.48
CA CYS A 147 -0.86 -0.46 -4.35
C CYS A 147 -0.73 -1.75 -3.52
N GLY A 148 -1.51 -1.84 -2.43
CA GLY A 148 -1.60 -2.98 -1.54
C GLY A 148 -2.86 -3.80 -1.75
N PHE A 149 -3.38 -4.36 -0.66
CA PHE A 149 -4.68 -5.04 -0.65
C PHE A 149 -5.79 -4.02 -0.36
N ASP A 150 -5.74 -3.41 0.78
CA ASP A 150 -6.50 -2.24 1.22
C ASP A 150 -5.49 -1.22 1.82
N PRO A 151 -5.21 -0.16 1.11
CA PRO A 151 -5.66 0.23 -0.23
C PRO A 151 -5.00 -0.57 -1.36
N GLY A 152 -5.71 -0.68 -2.48
CA GLY A 152 -5.19 -1.23 -3.75
C GLY A 152 -6.16 -2.17 -4.44
N VAL A 153 -6.29 -3.43 -3.99
CA VAL A 153 -7.23 -4.41 -4.58
C VAL A 153 -8.66 -3.93 -4.44
N THR A 154 -9.04 -3.31 -3.32
CA THR A 154 -10.35 -2.69 -3.10
C THR A 154 -10.68 -1.62 -4.14
N SER A 155 -9.70 -0.79 -4.49
CA SER A 155 -9.82 0.22 -5.55
C SER A 155 -9.98 -0.41 -6.93
N ILE A 156 -9.26 -1.51 -7.22
CA ILE A 156 -9.38 -2.26 -8.49
C ILE A 156 -10.76 -2.91 -8.60
N TYR A 157 -11.26 -3.53 -7.53
CA TYR A 157 -12.61 -4.11 -7.52
C TYR A 157 -13.69 -3.05 -7.72
N THR A 158 -13.55 -1.89 -7.09
CA THR A 158 -14.46 -0.76 -7.29
C THR A 158 -14.43 -0.28 -8.75
N ALA A 159 -13.24 -0.11 -9.33
CA ALA A 159 -13.10 0.28 -10.73
C ALA A 159 -13.66 -0.77 -11.70
N TYR A 160 -13.45 -2.05 -11.40
CA TYR A 160 -14.02 -3.14 -12.19
C TYR A 160 -15.56 -3.14 -12.14
N ALA A 161 -16.12 -3.01 -10.94
CA ALA A 161 -17.57 -2.94 -10.74
C ALA A 161 -18.19 -1.72 -11.45
N ALA A 162 -17.59 -0.55 -11.30
CA ALA A 162 -18.01 0.67 -11.98
C ALA A 162 -18.01 0.50 -13.53
N LYS A 163 -17.00 -0.17 -14.07
CA LYS A 163 -16.86 -0.37 -15.52
C LYS A 163 -17.84 -1.38 -16.09
N HIS A 164 -18.20 -2.42 -15.33
CA HIS A 164 -18.86 -3.60 -15.88
C HIS A 164 -20.25 -3.87 -15.32
N HIS A 165 -20.62 -3.29 -14.18
CA HIS A 165 -21.83 -3.66 -13.44
C HIS A 165 -22.72 -2.49 -13.05
N PHE A 166 -22.22 -1.25 -13.05
CA PHE A 166 -22.96 -0.07 -12.61
C PHE A 166 -22.82 1.09 -13.60
N ASP A 167 -23.90 1.85 -13.81
CA ASP A 167 -23.87 3.11 -14.54
C ASP A 167 -23.24 4.22 -13.67
N GLU A 168 -23.50 4.18 -12.36
CA GLU A 168 -22.90 5.06 -11.36
C GLU A 168 -22.82 4.36 -10.00
N ILE A 169 -21.87 4.79 -9.15
CA ILE A 169 -21.75 4.36 -7.77
C ILE A 169 -22.25 5.49 -6.87
N GLN A 170 -23.33 5.25 -6.12
CA GLN A 170 -23.86 6.20 -5.15
C GLN A 170 -23.53 5.84 -3.69
N TYR A 171 -23.42 4.55 -3.40
CA TYR A 171 -23.11 4.02 -2.07
C TYR A 171 -22.01 2.99 -2.20
N LEU A 172 -20.99 3.13 -1.38
CA LEU A 172 -19.85 2.22 -1.33
C LEU A 172 -19.58 1.83 0.11
N ASP A 173 -19.68 0.55 0.40
CA ASP A 173 -19.18 -0.03 1.64
C ASP A 173 -18.08 -1.05 1.29
N ILE A 174 -16.86 -0.82 1.77
CA ILE A 174 -15.77 -1.80 1.78
C ILE A 174 -15.90 -2.53 3.10
N VAL A 175 -15.88 -3.87 3.05
CA VAL A 175 -16.15 -4.68 4.23
C VAL A 175 -15.02 -5.70 4.34
N ASP A 176 -14.13 -5.48 5.30
CA ASP A 176 -13.02 -6.37 5.60
C ASP A 176 -13.30 -7.26 6.80
N CYS A 177 -12.96 -8.53 6.66
CA CYS A 177 -13.14 -9.52 7.72
C CYS A 177 -11.87 -10.31 7.98
N ASN A 178 -11.23 -10.04 9.10
CA ASN A 178 -10.14 -10.89 9.58
C ASN A 178 -10.73 -12.16 10.25
N ALA A 179 -10.73 -13.25 9.49
CA ALA A 179 -11.17 -14.57 9.97
C ALA A 179 -10.00 -15.50 10.34
N GLY A 180 -8.77 -14.98 10.34
CA GLY A 180 -7.58 -15.76 10.67
C GLY A 180 -7.55 -16.18 12.14
N ASN A 181 -7.03 -17.39 12.40
CA ASN A 181 -6.74 -17.86 13.75
C ASN A 181 -5.27 -18.28 13.81
N HIS A 182 -4.50 -17.56 14.62
CA HIS A 182 -3.07 -17.80 14.83
C HIS A 182 -2.78 -18.59 16.11
N GLY A 183 -3.81 -19.03 16.84
CA GLY A 183 -3.68 -19.73 18.12
C GLY A 183 -3.07 -18.87 19.23
N LYS A 184 -3.20 -17.54 19.12
CA LYS A 184 -2.71 -16.55 20.08
C LYS A 184 -3.80 -15.53 20.37
N ALA A 185 -3.83 -14.99 21.59
CA ALA A 185 -4.80 -13.96 22.00
C ALA A 185 -4.68 -12.65 21.17
N PHE A 186 -3.49 -12.35 20.69
CA PHE A 186 -3.26 -11.24 19.75
C PHE A 186 -2.26 -11.66 18.67
N ALA A 187 -2.65 -11.50 17.42
CA ALA A 187 -1.76 -11.67 16.29
C ALA A 187 -2.24 -10.81 15.12
N THR A 188 -1.32 -10.26 14.36
CA THR A 188 -1.58 -9.52 13.13
C THR A 188 -0.78 -10.10 11.98
N ASN A 189 -1.22 -9.87 10.74
CA ASN A 189 -0.54 -10.30 9.53
C ASN A 189 0.54 -9.30 9.07
N PHE A 190 0.56 -8.11 9.64
CA PHE A 190 1.51 -7.04 9.34
C PHE A 190 2.03 -6.39 10.65
N ASN A 191 2.61 -5.19 10.57
CA ASN A 191 3.20 -4.55 11.74
C ASN A 191 2.17 -4.31 12.84
N PRO A 192 2.35 -4.87 14.07
CA PRO A 192 1.37 -4.73 15.15
C PRO A 192 1.13 -3.28 15.60
N GLU A 193 2.16 -2.43 15.54
CA GLU A 193 2.04 -1.02 15.89
C GLU A 193 1.09 -0.30 14.93
N ILE A 194 1.29 -0.48 13.61
CA ILE A 194 0.44 0.14 12.60
C ILE A 194 -1.01 -0.34 12.77
N ASN A 195 -1.23 -1.62 12.99
CA ASN A 195 -2.56 -2.15 13.23
C ASN A 195 -3.25 -1.54 14.46
N ILE A 196 -2.50 -1.37 15.58
CA ILE A 196 -3.04 -0.72 16.78
C ILE A 196 -3.38 0.75 16.49
N ARG A 197 -2.51 1.48 15.78
CA ARG A 197 -2.75 2.89 15.41
C ARG A 197 -3.99 3.03 14.56
N GLU A 198 -4.15 2.18 13.54
CA GLU A 198 -5.31 2.14 12.65
C GLU A 198 -6.63 1.95 13.41
N VAL A 199 -6.68 0.99 14.34
CA VAL A 199 -7.93 0.69 15.08
C VAL A 199 -8.20 1.65 16.24
N THR A 200 -7.24 2.45 16.66
CA THR A 200 -7.39 3.40 17.78
C THR A 200 -7.62 4.84 17.31
N GLN A 201 -7.41 5.15 16.03
CA GLN A 201 -7.70 6.46 15.48
C GLN A 201 -9.20 6.75 15.43
N ARG A 202 -9.57 8.01 15.28
CA ARG A 202 -10.95 8.42 15.03
C ARG A 202 -11.47 7.81 13.75
N GLY A 203 -12.72 7.35 13.74
CA GLY A 203 -13.39 6.93 12.53
C GLY A 203 -13.64 8.13 11.61
N LYS A 204 -13.59 7.89 10.29
CA LYS A 204 -13.88 8.94 9.29
C LYS A 204 -14.48 8.29 8.05
N TYR A 205 -15.60 8.81 7.60
CA TYR A 205 -16.27 8.31 6.40
C TYR A 205 -16.87 9.47 5.58
N TRP A 206 -17.18 9.17 4.31
CA TRP A 206 -17.80 10.14 3.41
C TRP A 206 -19.31 10.09 3.48
N GLU A 207 -19.97 11.23 3.61
CA GLU A 207 -21.42 11.35 3.60
C GLU A 207 -21.85 12.67 2.96
N ASN A 208 -22.65 12.61 1.87
CA ASN A 208 -23.27 13.76 1.21
C ASN A 208 -22.29 14.92 0.91
N GLY A 209 -21.14 14.61 0.32
CA GLY A 209 -20.19 15.62 -0.14
C GLY A 209 -19.21 16.12 0.93
N LYS A 210 -19.16 15.49 2.10
CA LYS A 210 -18.25 15.87 3.20
C LYS A 210 -17.76 14.66 3.99
N TRP A 211 -16.60 14.82 4.61
CA TRP A 211 -16.09 13.89 5.59
C TRP A 211 -16.83 14.09 6.93
N VAL A 212 -17.18 12.98 7.55
CA VAL A 212 -17.77 12.90 8.89
C VAL A 212 -16.83 12.12 9.79
N GLU A 213 -16.42 12.72 10.88
CA GLU A 213 -15.59 12.08 11.89
C GLU A 213 -16.45 11.49 13.01
N THR A 214 -15.98 10.40 13.60
CA THR A 214 -16.60 9.72 14.74
C THR A 214 -15.57 9.42 15.80
N GLU A 215 -16.02 9.12 17.01
CA GLU A 215 -15.13 8.50 18.00
C GLU A 215 -14.72 7.09 17.53
N PRO A 216 -13.58 6.56 18.00
CA PRO A 216 -13.17 5.21 17.69
C PRO A 216 -14.29 4.20 17.98
N HIS A 217 -14.61 3.36 17.00
CA HIS A 217 -15.62 2.30 17.10
C HIS A 217 -17.07 2.75 17.43
N GLU A 218 -17.38 4.03 17.33
CA GLU A 218 -18.73 4.58 17.63
C GLU A 218 -19.81 3.97 16.74
N ILE A 219 -19.52 3.79 15.45
CA ILE A 219 -20.45 3.19 14.49
C ILE A 219 -20.08 1.73 14.29
N HIS A 220 -20.96 0.84 14.72
CA HIS A 220 -20.77 -0.60 14.56
C HIS A 220 -22.10 -1.32 14.31
N LYS A 221 -22.02 -2.51 13.72
CA LYS A 221 -23.18 -3.41 13.52
C LYS A 221 -22.73 -4.83 13.22
N GLY A 222 -23.59 -5.79 13.53
CA GLY A 222 -23.44 -7.15 13.04
C GLY A 222 -23.58 -7.21 11.51
N LEU A 223 -22.62 -7.82 10.85
CA LEU A 223 -22.65 -8.11 9.41
C LEU A 223 -22.49 -9.62 9.18
N HIS A 224 -23.23 -10.12 8.20
CA HIS A 224 -23.10 -11.51 7.76
C HIS A 224 -22.01 -11.62 6.69
N TYR A 225 -20.98 -12.40 6.99
CA TYR A 225 -19.91 -12.72 6.03
C TYR A 225 -20.12 -14.11 5.47
N PRO A 226 -20.16 -14.29 4.15
CA PRO A 226 -20.26 -15.60 3.53
C PRO A 226 -19.20 -16.56 4.08
N GLU A 227 -19.59 -17.79 4.41
CA GLU A 227 -18.74 -18.87 4.95
C GLU A 227 -18.15 -18.61 6.35
N ILE A 228 -18.21 -17.38 6.88
CA ILE A 228 -17.65 -17.00 8.19
C ILE A 228 -18.77 -16.82 9.23
N GLY A 229 -19.95 -16.34 8.79
CA GLY A 229 -21.10 -16.05 9.66
C GLY A 229 -21.14 -14.61 10.16
N GLU A 230 -21.89 -14.37 11.22
CA GLU A 230 -22.06 -13.04 11.82
C GLU A 230 -20.79 -12.57 12.53
N ARG A 231 -20.40 -11.31 12.26
CA ARG A 231 -19.29 -10.62 12.94
C ARG A 231 -19.69 -9.19 13.24
N GLU A 232 -19.33 -8.72 14.43
CA GLU A 232 -19.41 -7.30 14.73
C GLU A 232 -18.37 -6.55 13.90
N SER A 233 -18.84 -5.52 13.19
CA SER A 233 -18.03 -4.74 12.25
C SER A 233 -18.13 -3.28 12.61
N TYR A 234 -17.01 -2.60 12.56
CA TYR A 234 -16.82 -1.22 13.01
C TYR A 234 -16.45 -0.33 11.83
N VAL A 235 -17.04 0.86 11.76
CA VAL A 235 -16.59 1.89 10.81
C VAL A 235 -15.29 2.46 11.31
N ILE A 236 -14.25 2.32 10.49
CA ILE A 236 -12.97 2.97 10.71
C ILE A 236 -12.65 3.91 9.54
N TYR A 237 -11.68 4.77 9.70
CA TYR A 237 -11.09 5.45 8.56
C TYR A 237 -10.17 4.51 7.81
N HIS A 238 -10.24 4.53 6.49
CA HIS A 238 -9.27 3.87 5.64
C HIS A 238 -9.01 4.71 4.39
N GLU A 239 -7.74 4.84 4.02
CA GLU A 239 -7.27 5.88 3.10
C GLU A 239 -7.76 5.74 1.67
N GLU A 240 -8.08 4.53 1.18
CA GLU A 240 -8.61 4.37 -0.18
C GLU A 240 -9.93 5.12 -0.39
N LEU A 241 -10.69 5.37 0.68
CA LEU A 241 -11.91 6.17 0.57
C LEU A 241 -11.63 7.56 -0.02
N GLU A 242 -10.46 8.17 0.28
CA GLU A 242 -10.09 9.48 -0.27
C GLU A 242 -9.93 9.43 -1.79
N SER A 243 -9.25 8.40 -2.30
CA SER A 243 -9.07 8.24 -3.73
C SER A 243 -10.38 7.86 -4.45
N LEU A 244 -11.20 7.02 -3.81
CA LEU A 244 -12.47 6.56 -4.38
C LEU A 244 -13.49 7.69 -4.51
N VAL A 245 -13.72 8.47 -3.46
CA VAL A 245 -14.67 9.61 -3.53
C VAL A 245 -14.18 10.71 -4.47
N LYS A 246 -12.87 10.87 -4.62
CA LYS A 246 -12.28 11.81 -5.58
C LYS A 246 -12.50 11.39 -7.03
N ASN A 247 -12.40 10.08 -7.33
CA ASN A 247 -12.51 9.55 -8.68
C ASN A 247 -13.95 9.21 -9.09
N TYR A 248 -14.84 8.98 -8.11
CA TYR A 248 -16.26 8.69 -8.33
C TYR A 248 -17.14 9.74 -7.65
N PRO A 249 -17.32 10.93 -8.26
CA PRO A 249 -18.03 12.07 -7.63
C PRO A 249 -19.53 11.82 -7.41
N THR A 250 -20.10 10.76 -7.96
CA THR A 250 -21.48 10.33 -7.72
C THR A 250 -21.67 9.67 -6.35
N ILE A 251 -20.58 9.33 -5.66
CA ILE A 251 -20.64 8.69 -4.34
C ILE A 251 -21.21 9.67 -3.31
N LYS A 252 -22.37 9.32 -2.76
CA LYS A 252 -23.04 10.02 -1.67
C LYS A 252 -22.55 9.56 -0.31
N ARG A 253 -22.21 8.26 -0.17
CA ARG A 253 -21.67 7.69 1.06
C ARG A 253 -20.60 6.64 0.71
N ALA A 254 -19.44 6.72 1.39
CA ALA A 254 -18.42 5.70 1.38
C ALA A 254 -17.95 5.40 2.80
N ARG A 255 -17.90 4.11 3.17
CA ARG A 255 -17.48 3.61 4.48
C ARG A 255 -16.54 2.43 4.32
N PHE A 256 -15.62 2.33 5.26
CA PHE A 256 -14.81 1.12 5.45
C PHE A 256 -15.21 0.47 6.77
N TRP A 257 -15.45 -0.84 6.72
CA TRP A 257 -15.87 -1.65 7.85
C TRP A 257 -14.83 -2.72 8.11
N MET A 258 -14.37 -2.84 9.34
CA MET A 258 -13.43 -3.86 9.75
C MET A 258 -13.97 -4.67 10.93
N THR A 259 -13.65 -5.97 10.93
CA THR A 259 -13.91 -6.84 12.09
C THR A 259 -12.63 -6.97 12.92
N PHE A 260 -12.80 -7.05 14.22
CA PHE A 260 -11.74 -7.47 15.12
C PHE A 260 -12.03 -8.89 15.59
N GLY A 261 -10.96 -9.69 15.81
CA GLY A 261 -11.12 -11.06 16.29
C GLY A 261 -12.02 -11.13 17.52
N GLN A 262 -12.95 -12.04 17.50
CA GLN A 262 -13.74 -12.36 18.70
C GLN A 262 -12.90 -13.29 19.57
N GLU A 263 -12.21 -12.76 20.55
CA GLU A 263 -11.86 -13.46 21.79
C GLU A 263 -11.88 -12.46 22.95
#